data_521eff2d237e31785f9a4957395324a4
#
_entry.id   521eff2d237e31785f9a4957395324a4
#
_cell.length_a   1.000
_cell.length_b   1.000
_cell.length_c   1.000
_cell.angle_alpha   90.00
_cell.angle_beta   90.00
_cell.angle_gamma   90.00
#
_symmetry.space_group_name_H-M   'P 1'
#
loop_
_entity.id
_entity.type
_entity.pdbx_description
1 polymer ?
#
loop_
_entity_poly.entity_id
_entity_poly.type
_entity_poly.pdbx_seq_one_letter_code
_entity_poly.pdbx_strand_id
1 'polypeptide(L)' 'MTVRRVQTYEECLKSFARQFKREVKDDLKVWKRLDIKEAAGRRMAYANVLLVLKREAETHGVPLADLGLVDYEIPEIKE' A
#
# COMPACT_ATOMS: atom_id res chain seq x y z
N MET A 1 -15.04 -28.82 -15.33
CA MET A 1 -14.55 -28.41 -14.01
C MET A 1 -13.45 -27.37 -14.18
N THR A 2 -13.63 -26.24 -13.58
CA THR A 2 -12.67 -25.15 -13.72
C THR A 2 -11.53 -25.38 -12.74
N VAL A 3 -10.32 -25.55 -13.25
CA VAL A 3 -9.15 -25.65 -12.40
C VAL A 3 -8.81 -24.23 -11.93
N ARG A 4 -8.96 -23.99 -10.67
CA ARG A 4 -8.62 -22.70 -10.10
C ARG A 4 -7.10 -22.59 -10.03
N ARG A 5 -6.57 -21.60 -10.74
CA ARG A 5 -5.15 -21.30 -10.65
C ARG A 5 -4.82 -20.81 -9.24
N VAL A 6 -3.88 -21.47 -8.60
CA VAL A 6 -3.41 -21.01 -7.29
C VAL A 6 -2.44 -19.86 -7.52
N GLN A 7 -2.78 -18.69 -6.98
CA GLN A 7 -1.88 -17.55 -7.03
C GLN A 7 -0.67 -17.81 -6.14
N THR A 8 0.50 -17.44 -6.62
CA THR A 8 1.69 -17.46 -5.79
C THR A 8 1.60 -16.34 -4.75
N TYR A 9 2.35 -16.48 -3.67
CA TYR A 9 2.42 -15.44 -2.65
C TYR A 9 2.91 -14.12 -3.25
N GLU A 10 3.89 -14.20 -4.16
CA GLU A 10 4.41 -13.03 -4.85
C GLU A 10 3.33 -12.32 -5.68
N GLU A 11 2.52 -13.08 -6.41
CA GLU A 11 1.40 -12.51 -7.19
C GLU A 11 0.40 -11.81 -6.27
N CYS A 12 0.10 -12.40 -5.13
CA CYS A 12 -0.79 -11.79 -4.13
C CYS A 12 -0.24 -10.47 -3.60
N LEU A 13 1.06 -10.43 -3.30
CA LEU A 13 1.71 -9.20 -2.83
C LEU A 13 1.71 -8.12 -3.91
N LYS A 14 1.95 -8.49 -5.17
CA LYS A 14 1.90 -7.54 -6.28
C LYS A 14 0.52 -6.93 -6.44
N SER A 15 -0.51 -7.77 -6.38
CA SER A 15 -1.89 -7.32 -6.46
C SER A 15 -2.23 -6.40 -5.29
N PHE A 16 -1.85 -6.78 -4.09
CA PHE A 16 -2.08 -5.99 -2.89
C PHE A 16 -1.37 -4.63 -2.98
N ALA A 17 -0.12 -4.61 -3.42
CA ALA A 17 0.64 -3.36 -3.55
C ALA A 17 -0.03 -2.39 -4.52
N ARG A 18 -0.51 -2.87 -5.66
CA ARG A 18 -1.25 -2.04 -6.62
C ARG A 18 -2.53 -1.48 -6.01
N GLN A 19 -3.28 -2.33 -5.34
CA GLN A 19 -4.53 -1.93 -4.69
C GLN A 19 -4.25 -0.90 -3.61
N PHE A 20 -3.22 -1.13 -2.81
CA PHE A 20 -2.81 -0.22 -1.75
C PHE A 20 -2.49 1.19 -2.29
N LYS A 21 -1.68 1.26 -3.35
CA LYS A 21 -1.33 2.54 -3.96
C LYS A 21 -2.56 3.28 -4.49
N ARG A 22 -3.49 2.54 -5.08
CA ARG A 22 -4.73 3.11 -5.57
C ARG A 22 -5.58 3.67 -4.43
N GLU A 23 -5.68 2.92 -3.33
CA GLU A 23 -6.41 3.35 -2.14
C GLU A 23 -5.81 4.63 -1.55
N VAL A 24 -4.49 4.72 -1.47
CA VAL A 24 -3.82 5.93 -0.99
C VAL A 24 -4.15 7.11 -1.88
N LYS A 25 -4.08 6.93 -3.18
CA LYS A 25 -4.37 7.99 -4.15
C LYS A 25 -5.81 8.49 -4.03
N ASP A 26 -6.76 7.56 -3.87
CA ASP A 26 -8.16 7.91 -3.72
C ASP A 26 -8.43 8.59 -2.39
N ASP A 27 -7.82 8.09 -1.31
CA ASP A 27 -8.01 8.65 0.02
C ASP A 27 -7.39 10.04 0.17
N LEU A 28 -6.36 10.33 -0.62
CA LEU A 28 -5.74 11.66 -0.63
C LEU A 28 -6.75 12.77 -0.91
N LYS A 29 -7.74 12.51 -1.74
CA LYS A 29 -8.83 13.45 -2.02
C LYS A 29 -9.67 13.72 -0.78
N VAL A 30 -9.85 12.71 0.06
CA VAL A 30 -10.56 12.83 1.32
C VAL A 30 -9.75 13.65 2.31
N TRP A 31 -8.43 13.40 2.39
CA TRP A 31 -7.54 14.11 3.31
C TRP A 31 -7.61 15.62 3.13
N LYS A 32 -7.76 16.09 1.91
CA LYS A 32 -7.83 17.52 1.60
C LYS A 32 -9.05 18.20 2.20
N ARG A 33 -10.08 17.41 2.57
CA ARG A 33 -11.33 17.91 3.14
C ARG A 33 -11.38 17.76 4.66
N LEU A 34 -10.44 17.03 5.24
CA LEU A 34 -10.39 16.77 6.67
C LEU A 34 -9.55 17.81 7.37
N ASP A 35 -9.77 17.97 8.68
CA ASP A 35 -8.83 18.75 9.46
C ASP A 35 -7.49 18.00 9.53
N ILE A 36 -6.45 18.71 9.94
CA ILE A 36 -5.09 18.18 9.88
C ILE A 36 -4.89 16.96 10.79
N LYS A 37 -5.58 16.90 11.91
CA LYS A 37 -5.46 15.77 12.84
C LYS A 37 -6.08 14.51 12.25
N GLU A 38 -7.25 14.63 11.64
CA GLU A 38 -7.94 13.50 11.01
C GLU A 38 -7.15 13.01 9.81
N ALA A 39 -6.65 13.94 8.98
CA ALA A 39 -5.83 13.59 7.82
C ALA A 39 -4.54 12.89 8.24
N ALA A 40 -3.89 13.37 9.30
CA ALA A 40 -2.68 12.76 9.85
C ALA A 40 -2.95 11.33 10.34
N GLY A 41 -4.10 11.10 10.99
CA GLY A 41 -4.49 9.77 11.44
C GLY A 41 -4.66 8.80 10.28
N ARG A 42 -5.30 9.21 9.20
CA ARG A 42 -5.46 8.38 8.01
C ARG A 42 -4.12 8.09 7.34
N ARG A 43 -3.27 9.11 7.22
CA ARG A 43 -1.94 8.95 6.65
C ARG A 43 -1.12 7.94 7.44
N MET A 44 -1.17 8.03 8.77
CA MET A 44 -0.44 7.11 9.64
C MET A 44 -0.93 5.66 9.46
N ALA A 45 -2.23 5.45 9.30
CA ALA A 45 -2.78 4.13 9.06
C ALA A 45 -2.22 3.53 7.77
N TYR A 46 -2.16 4.31 6.69
CA TYR A 46 -1.56 3.85 5.44
C TYR A 46 -0.05 3.61 5.58
N ALA A 47 0.65 4.46 6.33
CA ALA A 47 2.08 4.27 6.58
C ALA A 47 2.34 2.95 7.32
N ASN A 48 1.50 2.60 8.28
CA ASN A 48 1.60 1.33 9.00
C ASN A 48 1.35 0.14 8.08
N VAL A 49 0.36 0.22 7.20
CA VAL A 49 0.08 -0.84 6.23
C VAL A 49 1.27 -1.00 5.27
N LEU A 50 1.84 0.10 4.81
CA LEU A 50 3.02 0.06 3.95
C LEU A 50 4.19 -0.65 4.63
N LEU A 51 4.41 -0.36 5.91
CA LEU A 51 5.48 -1.00 6.68
C LEU A 51 5.27 -2.51 6.77
N VAL A 52 4.04 -2.95 7.04
CA VAL A 52 3.71 -4.38 7.09
C VAL A 52 3.92 -5.02 5.74
N LEU A 53 3.50 -4.36 4.67
CA LEU A 53 3.67 -4.86 3.31
C LEU A 53 5.14 -5.06 2.95
N LYS A 54 5.99 -4.10 3.32
CA LYS A 54 7.43 -4.20 3.09
C LYS A 54 8.06 -5.35 3.89
N ARG A 55 7.63 -5.54 5.13
CA ARG A 55 8.09 -6.65 5.97
C ARG A 55 7.70 -8.00 5.39
N GLU A 56 6.46 -8.12 4.92
CA GLU A 56 5.99 -9.35 4.31
C GLU A 56 6.79 -9.68 3.05
N ALA A 57 7.07 -8.69 2.24
CA ALA A 57 7.90 -8.87 1.05
C ALA A 57 9.29 -9.37 1.43
N GLU A 58 9.92 -8.74 2.42
CA GLU A 58 11.23 -9.14 2.90
C GLU A 58 11.24 -10.56 3.44
N THR A 59 10.24 -10.90 4.27
CA THR A 59 10.10 -12.23 4.87
C THR A 59 10.01 -13.33 3.82
N HIS A 60 9.35 -13.04 2.71
CA HIS A 60 9.13 -14.02 1.64
C HIS A 60 10.07 -13.86 0.46
N GLY A 61 11.09 -13.03 0.61
CA GLY A 61 12.11 -12.85 -0.42
C GLY A 61 11.62 -12.19 -1.69
N VAL A 62 10.55 -11.40 -1.62
CA VAL A 62 10.01 -10.67 -2.77
C VAL A 62 10.68 -9.30 -2.84
N PRO A 63 11.41 -8.98 -3.92
CA PRO A 63 12.06 -7.68 -4.04
C PRO A 63 11.03 -6.54 -4.04
N LEU A 64 11.32 -5.46 -3.31
CA LEU A 64 10.42 -4.30 -3.27
C LEU A 64 10.26 -3.68 -4.66
N ALA A 65 11.28 -3.78 -5.52
CA ALA A 65 11.19 -3.31 -6.90
C ALA A 65 10.05 -3.98 -7.67
N ASP A 66 9.83 -5.27 -7.42
CA ASP A 66 8.75 -6.02 -8.07
C ASP A 66 7.37 -5.56 -7.64
N LEU A 67 7.29 -4.92 -6.47
CA LEU A 67 6.04 -4.37 -5.94
C LEU A 67 5.88 -2.88 -6.25
N GLY A 68 6.90 -2.27 -6.87
CA GLY A 68 6.91 -0.84 -7.12
C GLY A 68 6.99 -0.01 -5.85
N LEU A 69 7.67 -0.52 -4.82
CA LEU A 69 7.72 0.13 -3.50
C LEU A 69 9.09 0.68 -3.12
N VAL A 70 10.09 0.56 -4.00
CA VAL A 70 11.47 1.00 -3.67
C VAL A 70 11.49 2.48 -3.31
N ASP A 71 10.89 3.30 -4.14
CA ASP A 71 10.86 4.75 -3.94
C ASP A 71 9.47 5.27 -3.57
N TYR A 72 8.57 4.36 -3.19
CA TYR A 72 7.21 4.76 -2.88
C TYR A 72 7.11 5.34 -1.48
N GLU A 73 6.53 6.52 -1.37
CA GLU A 73 6.24 7.17 -0.09
C GLU A 73 4.79 7.60 -0.05
N ILE A 74 4.20 7.54 1.15
CA ILE A 74 2.86 8.08 1.36
C ILE A 74 2.94 9.59 1.21
N PRO A 75 2.06 10.21 0.40
CA PRO A 75 2.07 11.66 0.23
C PRO A 75 1.97 12.40 1.56
N GLU A 76 2.67 13.52 1.66
CA GLU A 76 2.59 14.37 2.84
C GLU A 76 1.31 15.20 2.82
N ILE A 77 0.86 15.54 4.03
CA ILE A 77 -0.29 16.42 4.19
C ILE A 77 0.21 17.85 4.10
N LYS A 78 -0.34 18.60 3.17
CA LYS A 78 -0.03 20.02 3.03
C LYS A 78 -1.10 20.84 3.74
N GLU A 79 -0.66 21.72 4.59
CA GLU A 79 -1.54 22.69 5.22
C GLU A 79 -1.99 23.76 4.22
#